data_6c1b5c04bf8b87f35056de02af3dca70
#
_entry.id   6c1b5c04bf8b87f35056de02af3dca70
#
_cell.length_a   1.000
_cell.length_b   1.000
_cell.length_c   1.000
_cell.angle_alpha   90.00
_cell.angle_beta   90.00
_cell.angle_gamma   90.00
#
_symmetry.space_group_name_H-M   'P 1'
#
loop_
_entity.id
_entity.type
_entity.pdbx_description
1 polymer ?
#
loop_
_entity_poly.entity_id
_entity_poly.type
_entity_poly.pdbx_seq_one_letter_code
_entity_poly.pdbx_strand_id
1 'polypeptide(L)'
;MDSHTDYRQIELAARRRRAVRRAVTYVLLALWAVIVLFPFYWMVLTSVKSYSAYSAERIPAFFTLSPTLQNYHDAFTAVPLARYFLNTLVFTVATTAIMLVVITLAAFAFARLNFRGKHLAFTLFLALMMIPNELVIITNFVTITDAGMRNTFWGLILPSVTSVFYIYLLKENFAQIPDELYYAAKVDGTSDFKYLWKVMLPICRPTVVTIVILKVIECWNSYVWPRLITDDENYFLVSNGIQAIRENGFGRENIPAMMAAVVAISVPLIVLFLLFRNKVMEGVSRGGTKG
;
A
#
# COMPACT_ATOMS: atom_id res chain seq x y z
N MET A 1 37.61 50.77 14.39
CA MET A 1 36.72 50.79 13.20
C MET A 1 36.61 49.44 12.47
N ASP A 2 37.11 48.32 13.03
CA ASP A 2 37.22 47.02 12.29
C ASP A 2 36.21 45.92 12.64
N SER A 3 35.43 46.12 13.71
CA SER A 3 34.49 45.03 14.13
C SER A 3 33.29 44.82 13.18
N HIS A 4 32.78 45.87 12.54
CA HIS A 4 31.65 45.79 11.61
C HIS A 4 31.97 45.13 10.28
N THR A 5 33.22 45.23 9.82
CA THR A 5 33.69 44.63 8.58
C THR A 5 33.83 43.11 8.71
N ASP A 6 34.30 42.66 9.89
CA ASP A 6 34.54 41.27 10.21
C ASP A 6 33.19 40.46 10.31
N TYR A 7 32.19 41.05 10.98
CA TYR A 7 30.83 40.45 11.06
C TYR A 7 30.16 40.26 9.72
N ARG A 8 30.31 41.24 8.79
CA ARG A 8 29.77 41.14 7.44
C ARG A 8 30.44 40.03 6.63
N GLN A 9 31.75 39.84 6.75
CA GLN A 9 32.47 38.77 6.06
C GLN A 9 32.08 37.40 6.59
N ILE A 10 31.93 37.24 7.90
CA ILE A 10 31.47 36.00 8.54
C ILE A 10 30.03 35.65 8.10
N GLU A 11 29.16 36.66 8.02
CA GLU A 11 27.78 36.46 7.59
C GLU A 11 27.68 36.05 6.09
N LEU A 12 28.47 36.70 5.23
CA LEU A 12 28.57 36.36 3.81
C LEU A 12 29.12 34.95 3.60
N ALA A 13 30.19 34.58 4.35
CA ALA A 13 30.75 33.24 4.31
C ALA A 13 29.73 32.19 4.77
N ALA A 14 28.95 32.46 5.84
CA ALA A 14 27.93 31.59 6.36
C ALA A 14 26.74 31.45 5.35
N ARG A 15 26.34 32.54 4.69
CA ARG A 15 25.32 32.51 3.63
C ARG A 15 25.80 31.70 2.43
N ARG A 16 27.05 31.90 1.96
CA ARG A 16 27.66 31.14 0.87
C ARG A 16 27.75 29.64 1.19
N ARG A 17 28.21 29.29 2.40
CA ARG A 17 28.26 27.89 2.87
C ARG A 17 26.87 27.24 2.92
N ARG A 18 25.83 27.97 3.39
CA ARG A 18 24.45 27.49 3.36
C ARG A 18 23.93 27.31 1.92
N ALA A 19 24.25 28.23 1.01
CA ALA A 19 23.85 28.14 -0.40
C ALA A 19 24.53 26.94 -1.08
N VAL A 20 25.85 26.76 -0.90
CA VAL A 20 26.57 25.60 -1.43
C VAL A 20 26.01 24.29 -0.87
N ARG A 21 25.79 24.21 0.46
CA ARG A 21 25.20 23.01 1.06
C ARG A 21 23.81 22.69 0.48
N ARG A 22 22.95 23.72 0.29
CA ARG A 22 21.65 23.54 -0.33
C ARG A 22 21.80 23.07 -1.79
N ALA A 23 22.69 23.69 -2.57
CA ALA A 23 22.93 23.28 -3.95
C ALA A 23 23.39 21.83 -4.05
N VAL A 24 24.36 21.42 -3.21
CA VAL A 24 24.82 20.02 -3.15
C VAL A 24 23.67 19.09 -2.75
N THR A 25 22.85 19.45 -1.75
CA THR A 25 21.70 18.65 -1.34
C THR A 25 20.70 18.50 -2.49
N TYR A 26 20.37 19.59 -3.20
CA TYR A 26 19.42 19.50 -4.33
C TYR A 26 19.99 18.69 -5.51
N VAL A 27 21.29 18.80 -5.80
CA VAL A 27 21.94 17.98 -6.83
C VAL A 27 21.88 16.50 -6.46
N LEU A 28 22.21 16.14 -5.22
CA LEU A 28 22.10 14.75 -4.75
C LEU A 28 20.66 14.22 -4.81
N LEU A 29 19.68 15.04 -4.39
CA LEU A 29 18.27 14.67 -4.47
C LEU A 29 17.80 14.53 -5.92
N ALA A 30 18.26 15.39 -6.83
CA ALA A 30 17.92 15.29 -8.25
C ALA A 30 18.53 14.03 -8.88
N LEU A 31 19.79 13.72 -8.59
CA LEU A 31 20.42 12.47 -9.05
C LEU A 31 19.67 11.24 -8.54
N TRP A 32 19.32 11.25 -7.26
CA TRP A 32 18.53 10.16 -6.67
C TRP A 32 17.15 10.03 -7.29
N ALA A 33 16.48 11.17 -7.53
CA ALA A 33 15.18 11.19 -8.22
C ALA A 33 15.27 10.60 -9.62
N VAL A 34 16.32 10.94 -10.40
CA VAL A 34 16.55 10.35 -11.74
C VAL A 34 16.72 8.83 -11.65
N ILE A 35 17.54 8.33 -10.71
CA ILE A 35 17.76 6.89 -10.52
C ILE A 35 16.44 6.18 -10.21
N VAL A 36 15.62 6.75 -9.30
CA VAL A 36 14.34 6.16 -8.90
C VAL A 36 13.29 6.24 -10.01
N LEU A 37 13.24 7.34 -10.75
CA LEU A 37 12.24 7.54 -11.80
C LEU A 37 12.61 6.82 -13.12
N PHE A 38 13.88 6.51 -13.34
CA PHE A 38 14.35 5.90 -14.59
C PHE A 38 13.63 4.58 -14.96
N PRO A 39 13.45 3.60 -14.04
CA PRO A 39 12.73 2.39 -14.37
C PRO A 39 11.27 2.63 -14.79
N PHE A 40 10.59 3.59 -14.18
CA PHE A 40 9.22 3.97 -14.53
C PHE A 40 9.16 4.67 -15.89
N TYR A 41 10.09 5.57 -16.16
CA TYR A 41 10.25 6.18 -17.48
C TYR A 41 10.44 5.09 -18.54
N TRP A 42 11.36 4.15 -18.30
CA TRP A 42 11.65 3.06 -19.21
C TRP A 42 10.44 2.16 -19.48
N MET A 43 9.70 1.85 -18.44
CA MET A 43 8.46 1.06 -18.51
C MET A 43 7.43 1.77 -19.40
N VAL A 44 7.17 3.07 -19.16
CA VAL A 44 6.24 3.86 -19.96
C VAL A 44 6.72 4.01 -21.40
N LEU A 45 8.01 4.31 -21.61
CA LEU A 45 8.59 4.40 -22.95
C LEU A 45 8.44 3.10 -23.73
N THR A 46 8.76 1.97 -23.10
CA THR A 46 8.67 0.66 -23.74
C THR A 46 7.21 0.29 -24.05
N SER A 47 6.26 0.66 -23.19
CA SER A 47 4.83 0.39 -23.40
C SER A 47 4.23 1.05 -24.64
N VAL A 48 4.87 2.11 -25.14
CA VAL A 48 4.41 2.81 -26.35
C VAL A 48 5.28 2.55 -27.60
N LYS A 49 6.34 1.73 -27.50
CA LYS A 49 7.12 1.30 -28.66
C LYS A 49 6.36 0.20 -29.40
N SER A 50 6.33 0.23 -30.74
CA SER A 50 5.83 -0.90 -31.50
C SER A 50 6.76 -2.12 -31.32
N TYR A 51 6.19 -3.32 -31.39
CA TYR A 51 6.98 -4.57 -31.27
C TYR A 51 8.11 -4.64 -32.30
N SER A 52 7.84 -4.23 -33.54
CA SER A 52 8.85 -4.21 -34.61
C SER A 52 10.00 -3.23 -34.32
N ALA A 53 9.70 -2.03 -33.83
CA ALA A 53 10.71 -1.07 -33.43
C ALA A 53 11.53 -1.56 -32.24
N TYR A 54 10.88 -2.11 -31.22
CA TYR A 54 11.53 -2.68 -30.05
C TYR A 54 12.47 -3.84 -30.40
N SER A 55 12.03 -4.77 -31.26
CA SER A 55 12.80 -5.96 -31.66
C SER A 55 13.98 -5.63 -32.59
N ALA A 56 13.91 -4.50 -33.33
CA ALA A 56 14.99 -4.05 -34.20
C ALA A 56 16.09 -3.29 -33.42
N GLU A 57 15.84 -2.88 -32.18
CA GLU A 57 16.82 -2.15 -31.37
C GLU A 57 17.95 -3.07 -30.90
N ARG A 58 19.16 -2.89 -31.44
CA ARG A 58 20.38 -3.51 -30.90
C ARG A 58 20.86 -2.82 -29.63
N ILE A 59 20.70 -1.51 -29.56
CA ILE A 59 20.96 -0.66 -28.40
C ILE A 59 19.63 -0.01 -28.03
N PRO A 60 19.16 -0.16 -26.79
CA PRO A 60 17.88 0.38 -26.37
C PRO A 60 17.83 1.91 -26.55
N ALA A 61 16.88 2.43 -27.33
CA ALA A 61 16.69 3.84 -27.54
C ALA A 61 15.91 4.50 -26.40
N PHE A 62 16.38 5.69 -25.97
CA PHE A 62 15.79 6.46 -24.88
C PHE A 62 14.51 7.22 -25.28
N PHE A 63 14.10 7.16 -26.52
CA PHE A 63 12.87 7.77 -27.04
C PHE A 63 12.35 6.97 -28.23
N THR A 64 11.08 7.16 -28.60
CA THR A 64 10.49 6.57 -29.80
C THR A 64 9.93 7.66 -30.70
N LEU A 65 10.15 7.55 -32.01
CA LEU A 65 9.64 8.50 -33.03
C LEU A 65 8.24 8.09 -33.53
N SER A 66 7.82 6.86 -33.28
CA SER A 66 6.54 6.30 -33.70
C SER A 66 5.80 5.65 -32.51
N PRO A 67 5.31 6.45 -31.54
CA PRO A 67 4.59 5.89 -30.40
C PRO A 67 3.27 5.24 -30.86
N THR A 68 2.91 4.12 -30.22
CA THR A 68 1.67 3.40 -30.49
C THR A 68 0.97 3.03 -29.19
N LEU A 69 -0.35 2.99 -29.22
CA LEU A 69 -1.18 2.46 -28.12
C LEU A 69 -1.63 1.01 -28.38
N GLN A 70 -1.18 0.39 -29.50
CA GLN A 70 -1.54 -0.96 -29.84
C GLN A 70 -1.19 -1.96 -28.75
N ASN A 71 -0.07 -1.77 -28.04
CA ASN A 71 0.35 -2.63 -26.93
C ASN A 71 -0.65 -2.67 -25.79
N TYR A 72 -1.36 -1.57 -25.52
CA TYR A 72 -2.43 -1.54 -24.52
C TYR A 72 -3.65 -2.33 -25.00
N HIS A 73 -4.07 -2.14 -26.24
CA HIS A 73 -5.13 -2.93 -26.85
C HIS A 73 -4.79 -4.43 -26.78
N ASP A 74 -3.59 -4.79 -27.19
CA ASP A 74 -3.10 -6.18 -27.18
C ASP A 74 -3.10 -6.75 -25.74
N ALA A 75 -2.61 -6.00 -24.75
CA ALA A 75 -2.60 -6.42 -23.35
C ALA A 75 -4.01 -6.70 -22.80
N PHE A 76 -5.02 -5.88 -23.18
CA PHE A 76 -6.41 -6.05 -22.73
C PHE A 76 -7.17 -7.11 -23.51
N THR A 77 -6.70 -7.51 -24.68
CA THR A 77 -7.32 -8.57 -25.51
C THR A 77 -6.69 -9.94 -25.29
N ALA A 78 -5.41 -9.99 -24.88
CA ALA A 78 -4.71 -11.24 -24.62
C ALA A 78 -5.26 -12.04 -23.46
N VAL A 79 -5.71 -11.34 -22.42
CA VAL A 79 -6.36 -11.90 -21.23
C VAL A 79 -7.51 -10.98 -20.80
N PRO A 80 -8.48 -11.46 -20.03
CA PRO A 80 -9.60 -10.64 -19.54
C PRO A 80 -9.15 -9.66 -18.44
N LEU A 81 -8.19 -8.78 -18.76
CA LEU A 81 -7.54 -7.88 -17.81
C LEU A 81 -8.54 -6.97 -17.08
N ALA A 82 -9.59 -6.52 -17.76
CA ALA A 82 -10.67 -5.74 -17.15
C ALA A 82 -11.38 -6.51 -16.02
N ARG A 83 -11.59 -7.82 -16.18
CA ARG A 83 -12.13 -8.69 -15.13
C ARG A 83 -11.16 -8.77 -13.93
N TYR A 84 -9.87 -8.92 -14.19
CA TYR A 84 -8.86 -8.97 -13.14
C TYR A 84 -8.80 -7.65 -12.34
N PHE A 85 -8.98 -6.50 -13.01
CA PHE A 85 -9.15 -5.22 -12.33
C PHE A 85 -10.38 -5.21 -11.42
N LEU A 86 -11.53 -5.66 -11.91
CA LEU A 86 -12.75 -5.73 -11.11
C LEU A 86 -12.60 -6.68 -9.92
N ASN A 87 -12.01 -7.86 -10.13
CA ASN A 87 -11.74 -8.83 -9.09
C ASN A 87 -10.84 -8.23 -8.00
N THR A 88 -9.78 -7.51 -8.42
CA THR A 88 -8.86 -6.85 -7.48
C THR A 88 -9.56 -5.75 -6.69
N LEU A 89 -10.43 -4.98 -7.35
CA LEU A 89 -11.22 -3.96 -6.68
C LEU A 89 -12.17 -4.58 -5.64
N VAL A 90 -12.92 -5.62 -6.02
CA VAL A 90 -13.82 -6.36 -5.11
C VAL A 90 -13.03 -6.95 -3.94
N PHE A 91 -11.93 -7.64 -4.22
CA PHE A 91 -11.04 -8.19 -3.19
C PHE A 91 -10.53 -7.11 -2.24
N THR A 92 -10.01 -6.01 -2.77
CA THR A 92 -9.43 -4.91 -1.99
C THR A 92 -10.49 -4.25 -1.11
N VAL A 93 -11.65 -3.90 -1.67
CA VAL A 93 -12.72 -3.22 -0.94
C VAL A 93 -13.31 -4.14 0.13
N ALA A 94 -13.63 -5.38 -0.21
CA ALA A 94 -14.22 -6.33 0.73
C ALA A 94 -13.27 -6.67 1.88
N THR A 95 -12.00 -7.00 1.56
CA THR A 95 -10.98 -7.29 2.57
C THR A 95 -10.74 -6.10 3.50
N THR A 96 -10.60 -4.90 2.95
CA THR A 96 -10.36 -3.68 3.74
C THR A 96 -11.56 -3.36 4.64
N ALA A 97 -12.77 -3.48 4.13
CA ALA A 97 -13.99 -3.21 4.91
C ALA A 97 -14.17 -4.19 6.06
N ILE A 98 -14.04 -5.50 5.79
CA ILE A 98 -14.15 -6.54 6.82
C ILE A 98 -13.03 -6.39 7.85
N MET A 99 -11.78 -6.23 7.39
CA MET A 99 -10.63 -6.00 8.27
C MET A 99 -10.86 -4.79 9.17
N LEU A 100 -11.36 -3.67 8.63
CA LEU A 100 -11.58 -2.44 9.42
C LEU A 100 -12.57 -2.69 10.56
N VAL A 101 -13.62 -3.45 10.34
CA VAL A 101 -14.57 -3.84 11.40
C VAL A 101 -13.86 -4.69 12.46
N VAL A 102 -13.15 -5.73 12.03
CA VAL A 102 -12.45 -6.67 12.94
C VAL A 102 -11.41 -5.95 13.79
N ILE A 103 -10.53 -5.16 13.16
CA ILE A 103 -9.48 -4.45 13.92
C ILE A 103 -10.05 -3.37 14.84
N THR A 104 -11.12 -2.70 14.44
CA THR A 104 -11.78 -1.67 15.26
C THR A 104 -12.37 -2.26 16.53
N LEU A 105 -13.10 -3.37 16.42
CA LEU A 105 -13.68 -4.04 17.58
C LEU A 105 -12.59 -4.62 18.49
N ALA A 106 -11.56 -5.26 17.93
CA ALA A 106 -10.45 -5.80 18.70
C ALA A 106 -9.65 -4.68 19.40
N ALA A 107 -9.30 -3.61 18.70
CA ALA A 107 -8.60 -2.47 19.27
C ALA A 107 -9.39 -1.80 20.39
N PHE A 108 -10.71 -1.66 20.22
CA PHE A 108 -11.59 -1.13 21.26
C PHE A 108 -11.60 -2.02 22.50
N ALA A 109 -11.75 -3.34 22.33
CA ALA A 109 -11.74 -4.29 23.43
C ALA A 109 -10.43 -4.20 24.24
N PHE A 110 -9.29 -4.17 23.56
CA PHE A 110 -7.98 -4.01 24.21
C PHE A 110 -7.70 -2.60 24.76
N ALA A 111 -8.33 -1.56 24.24
CA ALA A 111 -8.13 -0.20 24.76
C ALA A 111 -9.02 0.09 25.97
N ARG A 112 -10.32 -0.22 25.91
CA ARG A 112 -11.35 0.27 26.84
C ARG A 112 -11.97 -0.80 27.74
N LEU A 113 -12.19 -2.00 27.22
CA LEU A 113 -12.87 -3.01 28.01
C LEU A 113 -11.95 -3.60 29.08
N ASN A 114 -12.53 -3.96 30.23
CA ASN A 114 -11.85 -4.65 31.30
C ASN A 114 -12.32 -6.11 31.35
N PHE A 115 -11.40 -7.03 31.07
CA PHE A 115 -11.64 -8.47 31.14
C PHE A 115 -10.42 -9.20 31.70
N ARG A 116 -10.67 -10.38 32.29
CA ARG A 116 -9.62 -11.21 32.88
C ARG A 116 -8.64 -11.67 31.79
N GLY A 117 -7.34 -11.54 32.08
CA GLY A 117 -6.29 -11.97 31.14
C GLY A 117 -6.00 -10.98 30.00
N LYS A 118 -6.59 -9.77 29.98
CA LYS A 118 -6.38 -8.75 28.95
C LYS A 118 -4.90 -8.53 28.60
N HIS A 119 -4.05 -8.33 29.63
CA HIS A 119 -2.63 -8.07 29.41
C HIS A 119 -1.91 -9.29 28.81
N LEU A 120 -2.17 -10.50 29.35
CA LEU A 120 -1.58 -11.73 28.80
C LEU A 120 -2.03 -11.96 27.35
N ALA A 121 -3.33 -11.85 27.08
CA ALA A 121 -3.87 -11.99 25.73
C ALA A 121 -3.25 -10.99 24.76
N PHE A 122 -3.10 -9.72 25.16
CA PHE A 122 -2.49 -8.71 24.31
C PHE A 122 -0.99 -8.97 24.09
N THR A 123 -0.25 -9.40 25.11
CA THR A 123 1.17 -9.78 24.99
C THR A 123 1.37 -10.95 24.04
N LEU A 124 0.55 -12.01 24.19
CA LEU A 124 0.58 -13.16 23.27
C LEU A 124 0.22 -12.73 21.84
N PHE A 125 -0.76 -11.84 21.71
CA PHE A 125 -1.15 -11.29 20.42
C PHE A 125 -0.01 -10.51 19.76
N LEU A 126 0.73 -9.69 20.53
CA LEU A 126 1.92 -9.00 20.03
C LEU A 126 3.04 -9.97 19.64
N ALA A 127 3.20 -11.08 20.36
CA ALA A 127 4.20 -12.09 20.01
C ALA A 127 3.93 -12.71 18.62
N LEU A 128 2.67 -12.76 18.16
CA LEU A 128 2.33 -13.22 16.81
C LEU A 128 2.88 -12.30 15.71
N MET A 129 3.16 -11.02 16.01
CA MET A 129 3.81 -10.11 15.03
C MET A 129 5.24 -10.52 14.68
N MET A 130 5.88 -11.32 15.54
CA MET A 130 7.24 -11.82 15.27
C MET A 130 7.24 -12.98 14.26
N ILE A 131 6.08 -13.54 13.95
CA ILE A 131 5.95 -14.62 12.96
C ILE A 131 5.78 -13.98 11.58
N PRO A 132 6.73 -14.16 10.66
CA PRO A 132 6.58 -13.70 9.28
C PRO A 132 5.37 -14.35 8.59
N ASN A 133 4.59 -13.55 7.86
CA ASN A 133 3.39 -14.05 7.16
C ASN A 133 3.71 -15.17 6.16
N GLU A 134 4.92 -15.17 5.61
CA GLU A 134 5.40 -16.19 4.67
C GLU A 134 5.45 -17.58 5.28
N LEU A 135 5.67 -17.70 6.59
CA LEU A 135 5.73 -19.00 7.27
C LEU A 135 4.33 -19.63 7.44
N VAL A 136 3.29 -18.81 7.52
CA VAL A 136 1.91 -19.31 7.70
C VAL A 136 1.17 -19.51 6.37
N ILE A 137 1.77 -19.14 5.24
CA ILE A 137 1.10 -19.18 3.94
C ILE A 137 0.70 -20.60 3.53
N ILE A 138 1.56 -21.59 3.81
CA ILE A 138 1.32 -23.00 3.49
C ILE A 138 0.18 -23.55 4.36
N THR A 139 0.20 -23.24 5.66
CA THR A 139 -0.88 -23.64 6.58
C THR A 139 -2.22 -23.03 6.19
N ASN A 140 -2.22 -21.75 5.83
CA ASN A 140 -3.42 -21.08 5.31
C ASN A 140 -3.92 -21.74 4.02
N PHE A 141 -3.01 -22.11 3.10
CA PHE A 141 -3.37 -22.79 1.87
C PHE A 141 -4.06 -24.15 2.15
N VAL A 142 -3.49 -24.96 3.03
CA VAL A 142 -4.10 -26.24 3.44
C VAL A 142 -5.48 -25.99 4.06
N THR A 143 -5.58 -25.08 5.04
CA THR A 143 -6.83 -24.78 5.74
C THR A 143 -7.94 -24.34 4.79
N ILE A 144 -7.63 -23.42 3.86
CA ILE A 144 -8.60 -22.90 2.88
C ILE A 144 -8.97 -23.99 1.84
N THR A 145 -8.01 -24.84 1.47
CA THR A 145 -8.26 -25.95 0.56
C THR A 145 -9.16 -27.00 1.19
N ASP A 146 -8.89 -27.41 2.44
CA ASP A 146 -9.69 -28.39 3.18
C ASP A 146 -11.11 -27.85 3.45
N ALA A 147 -11.25 -26.53 3.61
CA ALA A 147 -12.55 -25.86 3.71
C ALA A 147 -13.30 -25.75 2.37
N GLY A 148 -12.73 -26.22 1.26
CA GLY A 148 -13.34 -26.14 -0.07
C GLY A 148 -13.47 -24.73 -0.64
N MET A 149 -12.63 -23.78 -0.18
CA MET A 149 -12.71 -22.36 -0.56
C MET A 149 -11.71 -21.95 -1.65
N ARG A 150 -11.02 -22.89 -2.30
CA ARG A 150 -10.19 -22.58 -3.48
C ARG A 150 -11.07 -22.01 -4.60
N ASN A 151 -10.50 -21.15 -5.43
CA ASN A 151 -11.21 -20.50 -6.53
C ASN A 151 -12.48 -19.78 -6.07
N THR A 152 -12.42 -19.10 -4.91
CA THR A 152 -13.50 -18.25 -4.40
C THR A 152 -12.96 -16.94 -3.84
N PHE A 153 -13.79 -15.89 -3.83
CA PHE A 153 -13.45 -14.64 -3.15
C PHE A 153 -13.25 -14.84 -1.64
N TRP A 154 -13.96 -15.76 -0.99
CA TRP A 154 -13.78 -16.04 0.43
C TRP A 154 -12.41 -16.64 0.72
N GLY A 155 -11.92 -17.53 -0.12
CA GLY A 155 -10.55 -18.06 0.00
C GLY A 155 -9.48 -16.99 -0.15
N LEU A 156 -9.70 -15.99 -1.01
CA LEU A 156 -8.82 -14.83 -1.14
C LEU A 156 -8.86 -13.92 0.10
N ILE A 157 -10.08 -13.63 0.62
CA ILE A 157 -10.34 -12.59 1.63
C ILE A 157 -9.99 -13.04 3.04
N LEU A 158 -10.45 -14.25 3.46
CA LEU A 158 -10.44 -14.67 4.87
C LEU A 158 -9.07 -14.60 5.55
N PRO A 159 -7.95 -15.06 4.95
CA PRO A 159 -6.64 -14.95 5.60
C PRO A 159 -6.15 -13.51 5.78
N SER A 160 -6.75 -12.56 5.06
CA SER A 160 -6.33 -11.17 4.99
C SER A 160 -7.20 -10.20 5.80
N VAL A 161 -8.26 -10.69 6.50
CA VAL A 161 -9.22 -9.83 7.23
C VAL A 161 -8.76 -9.47 8.65
N THR A 162 -7.60 -9.93 9.08
CA THR A 162 -7.06 -9.57 10.40
C THR A 162 -5.60 -9.17 10.27
N SER A 163 -5.16 -8.27 11.14
CA SER A 163 -3.77 -7.83 11.23
C SER A 163 -3.47 -7.39 12.64
N VAL A 164 -2.55 -8.09 13.28
CA VAL A 164 -2.08 -7.75 14.63
C VAL A 164 -1.49 -6.34 14.65
N PHE A 165 -0.73 -5.98 13.61
CA PHE A 165 -0.13 -4.66 13.46
C PHE A 165 -1.18 -3.53 13.43
N TYR A 166 -2.24 -3.69 12.64
CA TYR A 166 -3.28 -2.66 12.57
C TYR A 166 -4.14 -2.59 13.83
N ILE A 167 -4.38 -3.73 14.51
CA ILE A 167 -5.04 -3.75 15.82
C ILE A 167 -4.19 -3.00 16.84
N TYR A 168 -2.89 -3.29 16.90
CA TYR A 168 -1.96 -2.58 17.79
C TYR A 168 -1.95 -1.08 17.52
N LEU A 169 -1.76 -0.67 16.26
CA LEU A 169 -1.72 0.73 15.87
C LEU A 169 -3.00 1.49 16.26
N LEU A 170 -4.16 0.90 16.01
CA LEU A 170 -5.44 1.52 16.35
C LEU A 170 -5.69 1.51 17.86
N LYS A 171 -5.33 0.44 18.59
CA LYS A 171 -5.41 0.35 20.05
C LYS A 171 -4.55 1.41 20.73
N GLU A 172 -3.32 1.65 20.26
CA GLU A 172 -2.45 2.71 20.80
C GLU A 172 -3.04 4.11 20.58
N ASN A 173 -3.67 4.36 19.44
CA ASN A 173 -4.39 5.61 19.19
C ASN A 173 -5.62 5.75 20.07
N PHE A 174 -6.40 4.69 20.28
CA PHE A 174 -7.54 4.68 21.18
C PHE A 174 -7.13 4.92 22.64
N ALA A 175 -5.96 4.41 23.05
CA ALA A 175 -5.44 4.61 24.40
C ALA A 175 -4.98 6.06 24.68
N GLN A 176 -4.75 6.87 23.64
CA GLN A 176 -4.42 8.29 23.81
C GLN A 176 -5.64 9.17 24.07
N ILE A 177 -6.86 8.66 23.86
CA ILE A 177 -8.09 9.38 24.17
C ILE A 177 -8.28 9.36 25.69
N PRO A 178 -8.51 10.49 26.37
CA PRO A 178 -8.71 10.54 27.81
C PRO A 178 -9.86 9.63 28.28
N ASP A 179 -9.64 8.95 29.42
CA ASP A 179 -10.64 8.04 30.00
C ASP A 179 -11.89 8.79 30.49
N GLU A 180 -11.75 10.09 30.83
CA GLU A 180 -12.85 10.96 31.25
C GLU A 180 -13.96 11.05 30.20
N LEU A 181 -13.61 11.04 28.93
CA LEU A 181 -14.58 11.02 27.83
C LEU A 181 -15.40 9.74 27.80
N TYR A 182 -14.77 8.61 28.12
CA TYR A 182 -15.44 7.33 28.17
C TYR A 182 -16.40 7.27 29.39
N TYR A 183 -15.92 7.70 30.58
CA TYR A 183 -16.73 7.69 31.78
C TYR A 183 -17.90 8.69 31.69
N ALA A 184 -17.69 9.89 31.12
CA ALA A 184 -18.77 10.84 30.87
C ALA A 184 -19.85 10.25 29.96
N ALA A 185 -19.44 9.59 28.87
CA ALA A 185 -20.38 8.91 27.96
C ALA A 185 -21.16 7.78 28.68
N LYS A 186 -20.54 7.09 29.65
CA LYS A 186 -21.21 6.06 30.47
C LYS A 186 -22.24 6.65 31.40
N VAL A 187 -21.93 7.78 32.03
CA VAL A 187 -22.88 8.50 32.90
C VAL A 187 -24.11 8.97 32.10
N ASP A 188 -23.89 9.38 30.83
CA ASP A 188 -24.94 9.76 29.88
C ASP A 188 -25.72 8.53 29.31
N GLY A 189 -25.46 7.31 29.79
CA GLY A 189 -26.13 6.10 29.33
C GLY A 189 -25.72 5.64 27.91
N THR A 190 -24.61 6.14 27.38
CA THR A 190 -24.13 5.77 26.04
C THR A 190 -23.55 4.36 26.08
N SER A 191 -24.01 3.47 25.18
CA SER A 191 -23.45 2.13 25.03
C SER A 191 -22.03 2.15 24.46
N ASP A 192 -21.22 1.10 24.73
CA ASP A 192 -19.86 0.96 24.23
C ASP A 192 -19.78 1.04 22.71
N PHE A 193 -20.70 0.39 22.03
CA PHE A 193 -20.77 0.40 20.58
C PHE A 193 -21.06 1.83 20.03
N LYS A 194 -22.00 2.55 20.65
CA LYS A 194 -22.31 3.93 20.26
C LYS A 194 -21.12 4.87 20.54
N TYR A 195 -20.43 4.70 21.68
CA TYR A 195 -19.22 5.45 22.00
C TYR A 195 -18.10 5.19 20.99
N LEU A 196 -17.85 3.93 20.65
CA LEU A 196 -16.84 3.55 19.65
C LEU A 196 -17.09 4.26 18.31
N TRP A 197 -18.30 4.17 17.77
CA TRP A 197 -18.62 4.69 16.44
C TRP A 197 -18.81 6.19 16.38
N LYS A 198 -19.35 6.80 17.44
CA LYS A 198 -19.67 8.25 17.45
C LYS A 198 -18.60 9.14 18.08
N VAL A 199 -17.72 8.58 18.90
CA VAL A 199 -16.69 9.35 19.60
C VAL A 199 -15.29 8.89 19.21
N MET A 200 -14.92 7.63 19.47
CA MET A 200 -13.54 7.17 19.31
C MET A 200 -13.09 7.14 17.85
N LEU A 201 -13.87 6.55 16.95
CA LEU A 201 -13.51 6.46 15.54
C LEU A 201 -13.37 7.82 14.85
N PRO A 202 -14.27 8.79 15.05
CA PRO A 202 -14.10 10.14 14.51
C PRO A 202 -12.83 10.83 15.02
N ILE A 203 -12.47 10.69 16.30
CA ILE A 203 -11.23 11.25 16.87
C ILE A 203 -10.01 10.61 16.20
N CYS A 204 -10.03 9.28 15.99
CA CYS A 204 -8.93 8.52 15.38
C CYS A 204 -9.02 8.44 13.85
N ARG A 205 -9.87 9.24 13.21
CA ARG A 205 -10.05 9.24 11.74
C ARG A 205 -8.74 9.32 10.96
N PRO A 206 -7.73 10.13 11.32
CA PRO A 206 -6.47 10.16 10.59
C PRO A 206 -5.77 8.80 10.55
N THR A 207 -5.71 8.10 11.69
CA THR A 207 -5.11 6.76 11.81
C THR A 207 -5.91 5.74 11.02
N VAL A 208 -7.23 5.77 11.09
CA VAL A 208 -8.12 4.88 10.32
C VAL A 208 -7.87 5.06 8.82
N VAL A 209 -7.80 6.30 8.34
CA VAL A 209 -7.51 6.58 6.92
C VAL A 209 -6.15 6.04 6.52
N THR A 210 -5.12 6.19 7.37
CA THR A 210 -3.79 5.63 7.11
C THR A 210 -3.83 4.11 7.00
N ILE A 211 -4.51 3.42 7.92
CA ILE A 211 -4.69 1.97 7.89
C ILE A 211 -5.40 1.53 6.60
N VAL A 212 -6.47 2.21 6.21
CA VAL A 212 -7.19 1.92 4.96
C VAL A 212 -6.28 2.04 3.75
N ILE A 213 -5.50 3.12 3.66
CA ILE A 213 -4.58 3.34 2.53
C ILE A 213 -3.52 2.23 2.48
N LEU A 214 -2.90 1.90 3.61
CA LEU A 214 -1.89 0.85 3.68
C LEU A 214 -2.47 -0.51 3.28
N LYS A 215 -3.68 -0.83 3.76
CA LYS A 215 -4.34 -2.10 3.40
C LYS A 215 -4.73 -2.17 1.92
N VAL A 216 -5.22 -1.08 1.36
CA VAL A 216 -5.53 -1.01 -0.08
C VAL A 216 -4.27 -1.26 -0.92
N ILE A 217 -3.14 -0.64 -0.55
CA ILE A 217 -1.85 -0.86 -1.24
C ILE A 217 -1.40 -2.33 -1.09
N GLU A 218 -1.53 -2.91 0.10
CA GLU A 218 -1.19 -4.31 0.38
C GLU A 218 -2.04 -5.27 -0.47
N CYS A 219 -3.37 -5.09 -0.48
CA CYS A 219 -4.28 -5.93 -1.26
C CYS A 219 -4.02 -5.81 -2.77
N TRP A 220 -3.80 -4.59 -3.27
CA TRP A 220 -3.54 -4.37 -4.69
C TRP A 220 -2.26 -5.04 -5.16
N ASN A 221 -1.22 -5.03 -4.33
CA ASN A 221 0.08 -5.65 -4.63
C ASN A 221 0.14 -7.14 -4.25
N SER A 222 -0.94 -7.71 -3.72
CA SER A 222 -0.96 -9.11 -3.30
C SER A 222 -0.77 -10.03 -4.51
N TYR A 223 0.26 -10.87 -4.48
CA TYR A 223 0.60 -11.77 -5.58
C TYR A 223 0.68 -13.24 -5.15
N VAL A 224 1.47 -13.52 -4.12
CA VAL A 224 1.79 -14.90 -3.73
C VAL A 224 0.53 -15.66 -3.29
N TRP A 225 -0.27 -15.06 -2.40
CA TRP A 225 -1.49 -15.68 -1.91
C TRP A 225 -2.54 -15.92 -3.02
N PRO A 226 -2.91 -14.91 -3.82
CA PRO A 226 -3.82 -15.14 -4.94
C PRO A 226 -3.32 -16.20 -5.92
N ARG A 227 -2.02 -16.24 -6.20
CA ARG A 227 -1.43 -17.24 -7.12
C ARG A 227 -1.51 -18.66 -6.59
N LEU A 228 -1.45 -18.85 -5.28
CA LEU A 228 -1.56 -20.16 -4.65
C LEU A 228 -3.01 -20.67 -4.59
N ILE A 229 -3.97 -19.77 -4.31
CA ILE A 229 -5.35 -20.16 -4.00
C ILE A 229 -6.29 -20.15 -5.20
N THR A 230 -5.89 -19.54 -6.32
CA THR A 230 -6.68 -19.46 -7.55
C THR A 230 -5.92 -20.01 -8.74
N ASP A 231 -6.53 -20.98 -9.42
CA ASP A 231 -6.12 -21.54 -10.73
C ASP A 231 -7.21 -21.33 -11.80
N ASP A 232 -8.40 -20.85 -11.41
CA ASP A 232 -9.48 -20.42 -12.30
C ASP A 232 -9.32 -18.93 -12.63
N GLU A 233 -9.18 -18.60 -13.92
CA GLU A 233 -9.05 -17.22 -14.42
C GLU A 233 -10.19 -16.29 -13.98
N ASN A 234 -11.35 -16.83 -13.66
CA ASN A 234 -12.49 -16.04 -13.17
C ASN A 234 -12.21 -15.32 -11.84
N TYR A 235 -11.23 -15.82 -11.07
CA TYR A 235 -10.85 -15.26 -9.76
C TYR A 235 -9.48 -14.61 -9.77
N PHE A 236 -8.78 -14.55 -10.91
CA PHE A 236 -7.47 -13.91 -10.98
C PHE A 236 -7.55 -12.43 -10.63
N LEU A 237 -6.53 -11.98 -9.90
CA LEU A 237 -6.29 -10.57 -9.62
C LEU A 237 -5.34 -9.97 -10.66
N VAL A 238 -5.21 -8.65 -10.71
CA VAL A 238 -4.31 -7.96 -11.66
C VAL A 238 -2.86 -8.41 -11.56
N SER A 239 -2.40 -8.74 -10.36
CA SER A 239 -1.06 -9.27 -10.11
C SER A 239 -0.83 -10.63 -10.79
N ASN A 240 -1.87 -11.48 -10.86
CA ASN A 240 -1.84 -12.74 -11.61
C ASN A 240 -1.93 -12.49 -13.13
N GLY A 241 -2.60 -11.41 -13.53
CA GLY A 241 -2.82 -11.04 -14.93
C GLY A 241 -1.52 -10.83 -15.71
N ILE A 242 -0.50 -10.24 -15.08
CA ILE A 242 0.82 -10.08 -15.72
C ILE A 242 1.41 -11.44 -16.11
N GLN A 243 1.30 -12.42 -15.23
CA GLN A 243 1.79 -13.77 -15.52
C GLN A 243 0.92 -14.46 -16.55
N ALA A 244 -0.39 -14.31 -16.51
CA ALA A 244 -1.30 -14.85 -17.51
C ALA A 244 -1.03 -14.29 -18.91
N ILE A 245 -0.73 -12.98 -19.04
CA ILE A 245 -0.28 -12.37 -20.30
C ILE A 245 1.00 -13.04 -20.80
N ARG A 246 1.94 -13.29 -19.90
CA ARG A 246 3.22 -13.94 -20.23
C ARG A 246 3.07 -15.39 -20.67
N GLU A 247 2.15 -16.14 -20.07
CA GLU A 247 1.93 -17.55 -20.32
C GLU A 247 1.01 -17.81 -21.52
N ASN A 248 -0.07 -17.05 -21.65
CA ASN A 248 -1.17 -17.33 -22.59
C ASN A 248 -1.29 -16.32 -23.73
N GLY A 249 -0.77 -15.08 -23.56
CA GLY A 249 -1.04 -13.99 -24.50
C GLY A 249 0.00 -13.86 -25.60
N PHE A 250 1.19 -13.44 -25.26
CA PHE A 250 2.23 -13.08 -26.24
C PHE A 250 3.51 -13.87 -26.09
N GLY A 251 3.53 -14.86 -25.19
CA GLY A 251 4.77 -15.52 -24.82
C GLY A 251 5.75 -14.55 -24.13
N ARG A 252 7.01 -14.99 -24.03
CA ARG A 252 8.07 -14.18 -23.40
C ARG A 252 8.59 -13.05 -24.30
N GLU A 253 8.07 -12.93 -25.51
CA GLU A 253 8.70 -12.11 -26.55
C GLU A 253 8.10 -10.69 -26.66
N ASN A 254 6.81 -10.50 -26.41
CA ASN A 254 6.19 -9.17 -26.53
C ASN A 254 6.33 -8.32 -25.26
N ILE A 255 7.57 -7.89 -25.00
CA ILE A 255 7.89 -7.00 -23.86
C ILE A 255 7.09 -5.68 -23.89
N PRO A 256 6.89 -4.99 -25.04
CA PRO A 256 6.08 -3.78 -25.08
C PRO A 256 4.65 -3.95 -24.55
N ALA A 257 3.96 -5.04 -24.93
CA ALA A 257 2.61 -5.31 -24.43
C ALA A 257 2.59 -5.66 -22.94
N MET A 258 3.60 -6.41 -22.45
CA MET A 258 3.76 -6.64 -21.01
C MET A 258 3.98 -5.33 -20.24
N MET A 259 4.81 -4.43 -20.75
CA MET A 259 5.03 -3.12 -20.13
C MET A 259 3.76 -2.27 -20.13
N ALA A 260 2.97 -2.32 -21.21
CA ALA A 260 1.66 -1.66 -21.25
C ALA A 260 0.69 -2.19 -20.18
N ALA A 261 0.64 -3.50 -19.96
CA ALA A 261 -0.14 -4.09 -18.87
C ALA A 261 0.35 -3.61 -17.50
N VAL A 262 1.67 -3.62 -17.26
CA VAL A 262 2.25 -3.15 -15.98
C VAL A 262 1.95 -1.68 -15.74
N VAL A 263 2.07 -0.83 -16.77
CA VAL A 263 1.67 0.59 -16.69
C VAL A 263 0.20 0.70 -16.30
N ALA A 264 -0.70 0.01 -17.01
CA ALA A 264 -2.13 0.04 -16.74
C ALA A 264 -2.45 -0.39 -15.29
N ILE A 265 -1.84 -1.47 -14.82
CA ILE A 265 -2.01 -2.00 -13.45
C ILE A 265 -1.47 -1.02 -12.39
N SER A 266 -0.45 -0.24 -12.72
CA SER A 266 0.15 0.74 -11.81
C SER A 266 -0.67 2.03 -11.67
N VAL A 267 -1.46 2.40 -12.68
CA VAL A 267 -2.25 3.66 -12.70
C VAL A 267 -3.15 3.82 -11.46
N PRO A 268 -3.96 2.85 -11.04
CA PRO A 268 -4.83 3.03 -9.87
C PRO A 268 -4.07 3.32 -8.59
N LEU A 269 -2.90 2.67 -8.37
CA LEU A 269 -2.06 2.96 -7.21
C LEU A 269 -1.45 4.36 -7.26
N ILE A 270 -0.99 4.79 -8.43
CA ILE A 270 -0.46 6.14 -8.64
C ILE A 270 -1.55 7.17 -8.35
N VAL A 271 -2.75 6.98 -8.87
CA VAL A 271 -3.91 7.87 -8.63
C VAL A 271 -4.25 7.89 -7.13
N LEU A 272 -4.32 6.73 -6.48
CA LEU A 272 -4.59 6.63 -5.05
C LEU A 272 -3.52 7.39 -4.26
N PHE A 273 -2.23 7.18 -4.57
CA PHE A 273 -1.14 7.89 -3.90
C PHE A 273 -1.24 9.41 -4.07
N LEU A 274 -1.50 9.89 -5.30
CA LEU A 274 -1.62 11.33 -5.57
C LEU A 274 -2.79 11.97 -4.82
N LEU A 275 -3.91 11.26 -4.69
CA LEU A 275 -5.10 11.72 -3.97
C LEU A 275 -4.87 11.76 -2.44
N PHE A 276 -4.13 10.81 -1.90
CA PHE A 276 -4.00 10.62 -0.46
C PHE A 276 -2.61 10.94 0.11
N ARG A 277 -1.64 11.39 -0.71
CA ARG A 277 -0.25 11.66 -0.30
C ARG A 277 -0.14 12.51 0.98
N ASN A 278 -0.94 13.55 1.11
CA ASN A 278 -0.90 14.44 2.28
C ASN A 278 -1.35 13.70 3.55
N LYS A 279 -2.37 12.84 3.47
CA LYS A 279 -2.87 12.06 4.61
C LYS A 279 -1.89 10.96 5.02
N VAL A 280 -1.20 10.35 4.05
CA VAL A 280 -0.13 9.36 4.33
C VAL A 280 1.02 10.04 5.08
N MET A 281 1.45 11.22 4.63
CA MET A 281 2.52 11.98 5.28
C MET A 281 2.15 12.42 6.70
N GLU A 282 0.92 12.87 6.95
CA GLU A 282 0.42 13.23 8.28
C GLU A 282 0.41 12.04 9.25
N GLY A 283 -0.01 10.86 8.76
CA GLY A 283 -0.07 9.65 9.57
C GLY A 283 1.31 9.12 9.98
N VAL A 284 2.30 9.20 9.08
CA VAL A 284 3.68 8.77 9.35
C VAL A 284 4.40 9.78 10.26
N SER A 285 4.18 11.08 10.09
CA SER A 285 4.86 12.12 10.88
C SER A 285 4.44 12.13 12.36
N ARG A 286 3.17 11.82 12.67
CA ARG A 286 2.69 11.75 14.06
C ARG A 286 3.24 10.53 14.82
N GLY A 287 3.65 9.48 14.14
CA GLY A 287 4.32 8.32 14.76
C GLY A 287 5.80 8.55 15.06
N GLY A 288 6.44 9.56 14.46
CA GLY A 288 7.88 9.82 14.56
C GLY A 288 8.31 10.96 15.50
N THR A 289 7.38 11.75 16.03
CA THR A 289 7.72 12.88 16.93
C THR A 289 7.44 12.52 18.39
N LYS A 290 8.23 11.60 18.95
CA LYS A 290 8.51 11.48 20.38
C LYS A 290 10.04 11.41 20.51
N GLY A 291 10.67 12.54 20.46
CA GLY A 291 12.05 12.79 20.80
C GLY A 291 12.21 14.25 21.13
#